data_c49a5e75a0d4505fb142351d33dba55a
#
_entry.id   c49a5e75a0d4505fb142351d33dba55a
#
_cell.length_a   1.000
_cell.length_b   1.000
_cell.length_c   1.000
_cell.angle_alpha   90.00
_cell.angle_beta   90.00
_cell.angle_gamma   90.00
#
_symmetry.space_group_name_H-M   'P 1'
#
loop_
_entity.id
_entity.type
_entity.pdbx_description
1 polymer ?
#
loop_
_entity_poly.entity_id
_entity_poly.type
_entity_poly.pdbx_seq_one_letter_code
_entity_poly.pdbx_strand_id
1 'polypeptide(L)'
;MLLKDHYMQTVYVDMDDVLCQTAQHFLTILKRDFGKKFIFEQLTDFDVGEACELKVEEREELYRIVHHGEELLSIPPIPGAIDGLQQWSAAGYEIAIVTGRPPDTYEPSAQWLKKHRVPHDSIIIVD
;
A
#
# COMPACT_ATOMS: atom_id res chain seq x y z
N MET A 1 -28.99 16.79 -5.93
CA MET A 1 -29.80 17.22 -4.95
C MET A 1 -29.70 16.44 -3.64
N LEU A 2 -30.49 16.74 -2.70
CA LEU A 2 -30.33 16.28 -1.34
C LEU A 2 -30.32 14.76 -1.18
N LEU A 3 -31.12 14.06 -1.94
CA LEU A 3 -31.18 12.60 -1.86
C LEU A 3 -29.85 11.95 -2.24
N LYS A 4 -29.14 12.55 -3.16
CA LYS A 4 -27.85 12.06 -3.58
C LYS A 4 -26.86 12.02 -2.41
N ASP A 5 -26.87 13.06 -1.58
CA ASP A 5 -25.97 13.13 -0.44
C ASP A 5 -26.30 12.07 0.62
N HIS A 6 -27.57 11.73 0.77
CA HIS A 6 -27.98 10.69 1.71
C HIS A 6 -27.61 9.29 1.26
N TYR A 7 -27.38 9.10 -0.03
CA TYR A 7 -27.10 7.79 -0.62
C TYR A 7 -25.69 7.71 -1.17
N MET A 8 -24.79 8.60 -0.69
CA MET A 8 -23.39 8.54 -1.08
C MET A 8 -22.82 7.17 -0.73
N GLN A 9 -22.26 6.50 -1.73
CA GLN A 9 -21.64 5.21 -1.53
C GLN A 9 -20.16 5.39 -1.21
N THR A 10 -19.65 4.50 -0.38
CA THR A 10 -18.24 4.45 -0.02
C THR A 10 -17.56 3.34 -0.79
N VAL A 11 -16.44 3.68 -1.42
CA VAL A 11 -15.55 2.72 -2.04
C VAL A 11 -14.42 2.47 -1.05
N TYR A 12 -14.22 1.21 -0.69
CA TYR A 12 -13.14 0.80 0.22
C TYR A 12 -11.98 0.29 -0.62
N VAL A 13 -10.81 0.87 -0.42
CA VAL A 13 -9.65 0.61 -1.26
C VAL A 13 -8.47 0.21 -0.37
N ASP A 14 -7.89 -0.95 -0.66
CA ASP A 14 -6.66 -1.38 0.00
C ASP A 14 -5.48 -0.56 -0.54
N MET A 15 -4.42 -0.53 0.21
CA MET A 15 -3.24 0.26 -0.12
C MET A 15 -2.17 -0.57 -0.83
N ASP A 16 -1.69 -1.61 -0.16
CA ASP A 16 -0.57 -2.41 -0.67
C ASP A 16 -0.99 -3.30 -1.83
N ASP A 17 -0.25 -3.20 -2.94
CA ASP A 17 -0.49 -3.93 -4.18
C ASP A 17 -1.83 -3.61 -4.85
N VAL A 18 -2.45 -2.53 -4.42
CA VAL A 18 -3.63 -1.92 -5.07
C VAL A 18 -3.29 -0.51 -5.51
N LEU A 19 -2.76 0.30 -4.62
CA LEU A 19 -2.30 1.67 -4.91
C LEU A 19 -0.78 1.75 -4.99
N CYS A 20 -0.10 0.99 -4.14
CA CYS A 20 1.36 0.97 -4.01
C CYS A 20 1.93 -0.33 -4.57
N GLN A 21 3.08 -0.24 -5.25
CA GLN A 21 3.80 -1.43 -5.73
C GLN A 21 4.60 -2.05 -4.59
N THR A 22 3.92 -2.54 -3.56
CA THR A 22 4.55 -2.98 -2.32
C THR A 22 5.35 -4.27 -2.49
N ALA A 23 4.79 -5.29 -3.13
CA ALA A 23 5.49 -6.55 -3.35
C ALA A 23 6.74 -6.31 -4.21
N GLN A 24 6.64 -5.52 -5.25
CA GLN A 24 7.78 -5.18 -6.10
C GLN A 24 8.84 -4.42 -5.31
N HIS A 25 8.42 -3.56 -4.39
CA HIS A 25 9.34 -2.80 -3.55
C HIS A 25 10.08 -3.72 -2.57
N PHE A 26 9.41 -4.76 -2.05
CA PHE A 26 10.06 -5.78 -1.22
C PHE A 26 11.20 -6.45 -2.01
N LEU A 27 10.99 -6.76 -3.28
CA LEU A 27 12.02 -7.34 -4.11
C LEU A 27 13.21 -6.39 -4.27
N THR A 28 12.94 -5.10 -4.40
CA THR A 28 13.98 -4.07 -4.47
C THR A 28 14.81 -4.05 -3.19
N ILE A 29 14.17 -4.13 -2.03
CA ILE A 29 14.85 -4.16 -0.73
C ILE A 29 15.67 -5.45 -0.59
N LEU A 30 15.11 -6.59 -0.97
CA LEU A 30 15.80 -7.88 -0.89
C LEU A 30 17.10 -7.86 -1.71
N LYS A 31 17.05 -7.29 -2.89
CA LYS A 31 18.23 -7.16 -3.73
C LYS A 31 19.24 -6.18 -3.13
N ARG A 32 18.76 -5.01 -2.71
CA ARG A 32 19.61 -3.92 -2.20
C ARG A 32 20.27 -4.26 -0.87
N ASP A 33 19.49 -4.77 0.08
CA ASP A 33 19.93 -4.91 1.47
C ASP A 33 20.31 -6.34 1.86
N PHE A 34 19.80 -7.34 1.15
CA PHE A 34 20.06 -8.76 1.46
C PHE A 34 20.82 -9.48 0.36
N GLY A 35 21.05 -8.83 -0.79
CA GLY A 35 21.75 -9.45 -1.92
C GLY A 35 20.99 -10.60 -2.57
N LYS A 36 19.67 -10.66 -2.39
CA LYS A 36 18.83 -11.73 -2.90
C LYS A 36 18.01 -11.24 -4.08
N LYS A 37 18.15 -11.91 -5.22
CA LYS A 37 17.45 -11.55 -6.46
C LYS A 37 16.29 -12.49 -6.71
N PHE A 38 15.09 -11.95 -6.68
CA PHE A 38 13.86 -12.65 -7.05
C PHE A 38 13.11 -11.79 -8.04
N ILE A 39 12.31 -12.43 -8.90
CA ILE A 39 11.38 -11.71 -9.79
C ILE A 39 9.96 -11.84 -9.22
N PHE A 40 9.09 -10.93 -9.63
CA PHE A 40 7.73 -10.87 -9.12
C PHE A 40 7.00 -12.21 -9.26
N GLU A 41 7.19 -12.89 -10.37
CA GLU A 41 6.56 -14.18 -10.66
C GLU A 41 6.97 -15.29 -9.71
N GLN A 42 8.04 -15.11 -8.95
CA GLN A 42 8.47 -16.07 -7.92
C GLN A 42 7.73 -15.88 -6.61
N LEU A 43 6.98 -14.79 -6.45
CA LEU A 43 6.17 -14.56 -5.27
C LEU A 43 4.84 -15.31 -5.43
N THR A 44 4.81 -16.54 -4.94
CA THR A 44 3.65 -17.43 -5.07
C THR A 44 2.75 -17.43 -3.85
N ASP A 45 3.18 -16.76 -2.78
CA ASP A 45 2.48 -16.67 -1.51
C ASP A 45 2.31 -15.22 -1.08
N PHE A 46 1.34 -14.97 -0.18
CA PHE A 46 1.17 -13.67 0.45
C PHE A 46 2.33 -13.33 1.39
N ASP A 47 3.01 -14.33 1.90
CA ASP A 47 4.15 -14.16 2.79
C ASP A 47 5.43 -14.12 1.97
N VAL A 48 5.98 -12.92 1.77
CA VAL A 48 7.23 -12.73 1.03
C VAL A 48 8.38 -13.47 1.70
N GLY A 49 8.40 -13.52 3.05
CA GLY A 49 9.43 -14.23 3.78
C GLY A 49 9.46 -15.71 3.44
N GLU A 50 8.29 -16.34 3.34
CA GLU A 50 8.17 -17.75 2.99
C GLU A 50 8.49 -17.97 1.51
N ALA A 51 7.92 -17.14 0.63
CA ALA A 51 8.15 -17.26 -0.82
C ALA A 51 9.61 -17.12 -1.19
N CYS A 52 10.38 -16.30 -0.47
CA CYS A 52 11.80 -16.05 -0.72
C CYS A 52 12.72 -16.84 0.21
N GLU A 53 12.18 -17.80 0.94
CA GLU A 53 12.94 -18.69 1.84
C GLU A 53 13.83 -17.94 2.82
N LEU A 54 13.30 -16.87 3.43
CA LEU A 54 14.05 -16.07 4.38
C LEU A 54 14.12 -16.74 5.74
N LYS A 55 15.25 -16.57 6.41
CA LYS A 55 15.40 -16.96 7.81
C LYS A 55 14.58 -16.02 8.69
N VAL A 56 14.32 -16.46 9.93
CA VAL A 56 13.51 -15.66 10.87
C VAL A 56 14.10 -14.25 11.06
N GLU A 57 15.43 -14.17 11.26
CA GLU A 57 16.11 -12.90 11.48
C GLU A 57 16.01 -12.00 10.23
N GLU A 58 16.07 -12.61 9.04
CA GLU A 58 15.92 -11.87 7.79
C GLU A 58 14.49 -11.35 7.61
N ARG A 59 13.49 -12.13 7.99
CA ARG A 59 12.09 -11.70 7.95
C ARG A 59 11.83 -10.52 8.86
N GLU A 60 12.37 -10.58 10.08
CA GLU A 60 12.22 -9.50 11.05
C GLU A 60 12.88 -8.23 10.56
N GLU A 61 14.08 -8.34 10.00
CA GLU A 61 14.80 -7.20 9.44
C GLU A 61 14.07 -6.61 8.24
N LEU A 62 13.60 -7.46 7.32
CA LEU A 62 12.83 -7.01 6.16
C LEU A 62 11.56 -6.27 6.60
N TYR A 63 10.83 -6.84 7.58
CA TYR A 63 9.62 -6.23 8.11
C TYR A 63 9.92 -4.83 8.67
N ARG A 64 11.01 -4.72 9.43
CA ARG A 64 11.43 -3.45 10.01
C ARG A 64 11.76 -2.43 8.93
N ILE A 65 12.49 -2.84 7.91
CA ILE A 65 12.90 -1.96 6.81
C ILE A 65 11.68 -1.47 6.03
N VAL A 66 10.80 -2.40 5.62
CA VAL A 66 9.66 -2.02 4.76
C VAL A 66 8.67 -1.10 5.47
N HIS A 67 8.61 -1.14 6.79
CA HIS A 67 7.71 -0.27 7.56
C HIS A 67 8.37 1.00 8.06
N HIS A 68 9.63 1.24 7.69
CA HIS A 68 10.28 2.52 7.98
C HIS A 68 9.62 3.62 7.15
N GLY A 69 9.40 4.78 7.77
CA GLY A 69 8.66 5.88 7.12
C GLY A 69 9.21 6.29 5.77
N GLU A 70 10.53 6.41 5.64
CA GLU A 70 11.15 6.80 4.38
C GLU A 70 10.97 5.73 3.30
N GLU A 71 11.04 4.44 3.68
CA GLU A 71 10.80 3.35 2.74
C GLU A 71 9.36 3.37 2.24
N LEU A 72 8.42 3.51 3.16
CA LEU A 72 7.00 3.56 2.78
C LEU A 72 6.71 4.71 1.82
N LEU A 73 7.30 5.88 2.07
CA LEU A 73 7.12 7.03 1.19
C LEU A 73 7.71 6.82 -0.20
N SER A 74 8.72 5.97 -0.33
CA SER A 74 9.41 5.73 -1.59
C SER A 74 8.73 4.70 -2.49
N ILE A 75 7.72 3.98 -2.00
CA ILE A 75 7.04 2.95 -2.79
C ILE A 75 6.35 3.59 -3.99
N PRO A 76 6.62 3.12 -5.22
CA PRO A 76 5.97 3.70 -6.40
C PRO A 76 4.47 3.37 -6.44
N PRO A 77 3.65 4.27 -7.02
CA PRO A 77 2.24 3.97 -7.23
C PRO A 77 2.05 2.97 -8.38
N ILE A 78 0.93 2.24 -8.33
CA ILE A 78 0.55 1.35 -9.42
C ILE A 78 -0.04 2.22 -10.54
N PRO A 79 0.47 2.10 -11.78
CA PRO A 79 -0.03 2.93 -12.89
C PRO A 79 -1.54 2.79 -13.07
N GLY A 80 -2.23 3.92 -13.19
CA GLY A 80 -3.66 3.96 -13.43
C GLY A 80 -4.55 3.86 -12.18
N ALA A 81 -4.01 3.41 -11.05
CA ALA A 81 -4.83 3.23 -9.85
C ALA A 81 -5.36 4.56 -9.31
N ILE A 82 -4.49 5.56 -9.23
CA ILE A 82 -4.86 6.88 -8.71
C ILE A 82 -5.86 7.56 -9.64
N ASP A 83 -5.68 7.43 -10.95
CA ASP A 83 -6.63 7.97 -11.94
C ASP A 83 -8.01 7.37 -11.74
N GLY A 84 -8.09 6.08 -11.47
CA GLY A 84 -9.35 5.41 -11.18
C GLY A 84 -10.05 5.99 -9.95
N LEU A 85 -9.29 6.25 -8.89
CA LEU A 85 -9.84 6.86 -7.69
C LEU A 85 -10.29 8.30 -7.94
N GLN A 86 -9.55 9.04 -8.75
CA GLN A 86 -9.95 10.40 -9.11
C GLN A 86 -11.29 10.40 -9.87
N GLN A 87 -11.50 9.42 -10.74
CA GLN A 87 -12.76 9.28 -11.45
C GLN A 87 -13.92 8.97 -10.49
N TRP A 88 -13.71 8.06 -9.54
CA TRP A 88 -14.74 7.75 -8.54
C TRP A 88 -15.03 8.95 -7.65
N SER A 89 -14.01 9.65 -7.21
CA SER A 89 -14.18 10.85 -6.39
C SER A 89 -14.98 11.92 -7.14
N ALA A 90 -14.66 12.14 -8.42
CA ALA A 90 -15.38 13.09 -9.26
C ALA A 90 -16.84 12.68 -9.50
N ALA A 91 -17.11 11.37 -9.47
CA ALA A 91 -18.47 10.84 -9.62
C ALA A 91 -19.30 10.91 -8.32
N GLY A 92 -18.69 11.37 -7.23
CA GLY A 92 -19.39 11.56 -5.96
C GLY A 92 -19.24 10.44 -4.95
N TYR A 93 -18.38 9.45 -5.22
CA TYR A 93 -18.12 8.39 -4.25
C TYR A 93 -17.21 8.89 -3.13
N GLU A 94 -17.53 8.46 -1.91
CA GLU A 94 -16.61 8.60 -0.79
C GLU A 94 -15.56 7.51 -0.87
N ILE A 95 -14.30 7.83 -0.61
CA ILE A 95 -13.20 6.89 -0.70
C ILE A 95 -12.59 6.67 0.69
N ALA A 96 -12.62 5.43 1.16
CA ALA A 96 -12.00 5.02 2.40
C ALA A 96 -10.82 4.11 2.08
N ILE A 97 -9.64 4.50 2.52
CA ILE A 97 -8.44 3.66 2.39
C ILE A 97 -8.42 2.72 3.59
N VAL A 98 -8.33 1.41 3.31
CA VAL A 98 -8.32 0.39 4.36
C VAL A 98 -7.00 -0.37 4.25
N THR A 99 -6.24 -0.44 5.33
CA THR A 99 -4.93 -1.08 5.29
C THR A 99 -4.68 -1.90 6.54
N GLY A 100 -3.99 -3.03 6.36
CA GLY A 100 -3.52 -3.87 7.45
C GLY A 100 -2.12 -3.51 7.93
N ARG A 101 -1.57 -2.39 7.50
CA ARG A 101 -0.27 -1.93 7.99
C ARG A 101 -0.29 -1.69 9.50
N PRO A 102 0.86 -1.79 10.19
CA PRO A 102 0.91 -1.49 11.61
C PRO A 102 0.43 -0.06 11.93
N PRO A 103 -0.19 0.16 13.10
CA PRO A 103 -0.72 1.49 13.47
C PRO A 103 0.33 2.60 13.47
N ASP A 104 1.59 2.29 13.78
CA ASP A 104 2.67 3.28 13.78
C ASP A 104 3.06 3.75 12.37
N THR A 105 2.51 3.14 11.32
CA THR A 105 2.74 3.57 9.93
C THR A 105 1.66 4.53 9.43
N TYR A 106 0.74 4.97 10.28
CA TYR A 106 -0.34 5.87 9.86
C TYR A 106 0.18 7.14 9.20
N GLU A 107 1.11 7.83 9.86
CA GLU A 107 1.66 9.08 9.36
C GLU A 107 2.35 8.94 8.00
N PRO A 108 3.31 8.02 7.82
CA PRO A 108 3.91 7.85 6.49
C PRO A 108 2.91 7.37 5.44
N SER A 109 1.90 6.58 5.82
CA SER A 109 0.86 6.18 4.88
C SER A 109 0.03 7.38 4.43
N ALA A 110 -0.38 8.24 5.36
CA ALA A 110 -1.11 9.46 5.05
C ALA A 110 -0.27 10.41 4.17
N GLN A 111 1.02 10.52 4.47
CA GLN A 111 1.93 11.34 3.69
C GLN A 111 2.10 10.80 2.27
N TRP A 112 2.14 9.48 2.10
CA TRP A 112 2.22 8.86 0.79
C TRP A 112 0.98 9.21 -0.05
N LEU A 113 -0.20 9.10 0.54
CA LEU A 113 -1.45 9.45 -0.13
C LEU A 113 -1.46 10.91 -0.56
N LYS A 114 -0.98 11.80 0.30
CA LYS A 114 -0.87 13.22 0.00
C LYS A 114 0.14 13.49 -1.10
N LYS A 115 1.31 12.86 -1.02
CA LYS A 115 2.38 13.01 -2.01
C LYS A 115 1.90 12.67 -3.41
N HIS A 116 1.12 11.61 -3.54
CA HIS A 116 0.65 11.12 -4.83
C HIS A 116 -0.74 11.68 -5.19
N ARG A 117 -1.26 12.60 -4.40
CA ARG A 117 -2.56 13.26 -4.63
C ARG A 117 -3.70 12.24 -4.79
N VAL A 118 -3.70 11.24 -3.92
CA VAL A 118 -4.76 10.23 -3.88
C VAL A 118 -5.99 10.83 -3.21
N PRO A 119 -7.13 10.92 -3.90
CA PRO A 119 -8.34 11.39 -3.24
C PRO A 119 -8.81 10.35 -2.23
N HIS A 120 -9.07 10.79 -1.01
CA HIS A 120 -9.58 9.92 0.03
C HIS A 120 -10.24 10.75 1.12
N ASP A 121 -11.24 10.18 1.76
CA ASP A 121 -11.99 10.82 2.83
C ASP A 121 -11.57 10.30 4.20
N SER A 122 -11.08 9.06 4.25
CA SER A 122 -10.64 8.45 5.51
C SER A 122 -9.57 7.41 5.27
N ILE A 123 -8.81 7.13 6.32
CA ILE A 123 -7.82 6.05 6.37
C ILE A 123 -8.19 5.18 7.57
N ILE A 124 -8.40 3.90 7.33
CA ILE A 124 -8.79 2.93 8.34
C ILE A 124 -7.68 1.88 8.43
N ILE A 125 -7.06 1.77 9.60
CA ILE A 125 -6.11 0.70 9.88
C ILE A 125 -6.86 -0.42 10.58
N VAL A 126 -6.79 -1.61 10.00
CA VAL A 126 -7.44 -2.80 10.56
C VAL A 126 -6.40 -3.76 11.13
N ASP A 127 -6.79 -4.48 12.17
CA ASP A 127 -5.91 -5.47 12.80
C ASP A 127 -5.95 -6.82 12.07
#